data_f91984a29401ef4cc7d9a565037cec07
#
_entry.id   f91984a29401ef4cc7d9a565037cec07
#
_cell.length_a   1.000
_cell.length_b   1.000
_cell.length_c   1.000
_cell.angle_alpha   90.00
_cell.angle_beta   90.00
_cell.angle_gamma   90.00
#
_symmetry.space_group_name_H-M   'P 1'
#
loop_
_entity.id
_entity.type
_entity.pdbx_description
1 polymer ?
#
loop_
_entity_poly.entity_id
_entity_poly.type
_entity_poly.pdbx_seq_one_letter_code
_entity_poly.pdbx_strand_id
1 'polypeptide(L)'
;LHYPLRRQRQMCIRDSYPTSTHGTAPATTMRMDDLERREREIEERERELDARTERMRQFGRNNWPPFYPIVYQDIAGEIPPDSQWIMKDVYHLWLLLAATLVWNFVTCLLLLILQGKISDLVMSIIYMVGVGGASFFLWFRPLYYGLMKEHSLFYYIYFLFCGCHLLFSLYAFIGVWATGCAGALMTIRLLANSHWVSGAFSLVSTLGFFAQGVGHLWYYRIIWRHNHEKGHTFDQAKAELASHGMRAYFLNSARI
;
A
#
# COMPACT_ATOMS: atom_id res chain seq x y z
N LEU A 1 29.66 -19.01 16.24
CA LEU A 1 29.91 -17.86 17.14
C LEU A 1 28.97 -17.99 18.33
N HIS A 2 29.58 -18.34 19.51
CA HIS A 2 28.93 -18.59 20.78
C HIS A 2 28.34 -17.32 21.38
N TYR A 3 27.06 -17.33 21.74
CA TYR A 3 26.48 -16.35 22.66
C TYR A 3 26.76 -16.77 24.10
N PRO A 4 27.25 -15.86 24.95
CA PRO A 4 27.54 -16.20 26.33
C PRO A 4 26.30 -16.28 27.19
N LEU A 5 26.28 -17.31 28.00
CA LEU A 5 25.32 -17.69 29.02
C LEU A 5 24.92 -16.51 29.94
N ARG A 6 23.62 -16.37 30.12
CA ARG A 6 22.94 -15.52 31.10
C ARG A 6 23.47 -15.83 32.49
N ARG A 7 24.26 -14.91 33.07
CA ARG A 7 24.65 -14.94 34.47
C ARG A 7 23.39 -14.75 35.32
N GLN A 8 22.95 -15.80 35.95
CA GLN A 8 22.02 -15.72 37.11
C GLN A 8 22.74 -14.95 38.22
N ARG A 9 22.33 -13.72 38.46
CA ARG A 9 22.65 -13.03 39.71
C ARG A 9 21.72 -13.62 40.77
N GLN A 10 22.21 -14.58 41.52
CA GLN A 10 21.66 -14.91 42.84
C GLN A 10 21.89 -13.70 43.73
N MET A 11 20.83 -12.95 43.96
CA MET A 11 20.82 -11.90 44.95
C MET A 11 20.60 -12.59 46.31
N CYS A 12 21.70 -12.80 47.05
CA CYS A 12 21.63 -13.20 48.46
C CYS A 12 20.95 -12.07 49.25
N ILE A 13 19.67 -12.22 49.53
CA ILE A 13 18.97 -11.40 50.51
C ILE A 13 19.40 -11.92 51.85
N ARG A 14 20.25 -11.16 52.55
CA ARG A 14 20.65 -11.39 53.92
C ARG A 14 19.50 -10.95 54.81
N ASP A 15 18.70 -11.92 55.26
CA ASP A 15 17.62 -11.68 56.23
C ASP A 15 18.20 -11.25 57.57
N SER A 16 18.11 -9.96 57.85
CA SER A 16 18.25 -9.44 59.19
C SER A 16 16.85 -9.36 59.80
N TYR A 17 16.45 -10.36 60.55
CA TYR A 17 15.23 -10.32 61.34
C TYR A 17 15.42 -9.48 62.60
N PRO A 18 14.58 -8.49 62.88
CA PRO A 18 14.26 -8.08 64.22
C PRO A 18 12.99 -8.81 64.64
N THR A 19 13.12 -9.66 65.63
CA THR A 19 12.02 -10.29 66.34
C THR A 19 11.20 -9.23 67.05
N SER A 20 9.95 -8.98 66.58
CA SER A 20 8.91 -8.34 67.39
C SER A 20 7.56 -8.93 67.01
N THR A 21 7.04 -9.69 67.95
CA THR A 21 5.66 -10.16 68.13
C THR A 21 4.69 -9.00 68.01
N HIS A 22 3.72 -9.03 67.13
CA HIS A 22 2.27 -8.82 67.25
C HIS A 22 1.63 -8.59 65.87
N GLY A 23 0.71 -9.46 65.56
CA GLY A 23 -0.49 -9.34 64.71
C GLY A 23 -0.46 -8.38 63.52
N THR A 24 -0.14 -8.91 62.29
CA THR A 24 -0.54 -8.24 61.05
C THR A 24 -0.66 -9.25 59.89
N ALA A 25 -1.75 -10.04 59.93
CA ALA A 25 -2.13 -10.90 58.80
C ALA A 25 -2.66 -10.14 57.54
N PRO A 26 -3.18 -8.88 57.57
CA PRO A 26 -3.71 -8.23 56.37
C PRO A 26 -2.65 -7.58 55.44
N ALA A 27 -1.49 -7.17 55.98
CA ALA A 27 -0.49 -6.45 55.17
C ALA A 27 0.32 -7.36 54.24
N THR A 28 0.45 -8.64 54.56
CA THR A 28 1.20 -9.62 53.74
C THR A 28 0.34 -10.12 52.57
N THR A 29 -0.96 -10.32 52.78
CA THR A 29 -1.90 -10.70 51.70
C THR A 29 -2.10 -9.60 50.68
N MET A 30 -2.25 -8.33 51.11
CA MET A 30 -2.30 -7.18 50.20
C MET A 30 -1.02 -7.04 49.36
N ARG A 31 0.13 -7.37 49.89
CA ARG A 31 1.42 -7.34 49.18
C ARG A 31 1.54 -8.48 48.18
N MET A 32 0.99 -9.64 48.45
CA MET A 32 0.95 -10.78 47.54
C MET A 32 -0.01 -10.51 46.38
N ASP A 33 -1.20 -9.97 46.64
CA ASP A 33 -2.17 -9.59 45.59
C ASP A 33 -1.63 -8.50 44.67
N ASP A 34 -0.87 -7.53 45.19
CA ASP A 34 -0.21 -6.51 44.37
C ASP A 34 0.93 -7.09 43.50
N LEU A 35 1.66 -8.08 44.01
CA LEU A 35 2.70 -8.77 43.22
C LEU A 35 2.07 -9.61 42.09
N GLU A 36 1.04 -10.38 42.39
CA GLU A 36 0.31 -11.17 41.37
C GLU A 36 -0.35 -10.29 40.31
N ARG A 37 -0.83 -9.09 40.70
CA ARG A 37 -1.36 -8.13 39.72
C ARG A 37 -0.24 -7.64 38.80
N ARG A 38 0.92 -7.28 39.33
CA ARG A 38 2.07 -6.82 38.55
C ARG A 38 2.64 -7.93 37.64
N GLU A 39 2.66 -9.17 38.14
CA GLU A 39 3.07 -10.32 37.34
C GLU A 39 2.13 -10.51 36.13
N ARG A 40 0.81 -10.43 36.31
CA ARG A 40 -0.17 -10.49 35.23
C ARG A 40 0.00 -9.34 34.22
N GLU A 41 0.21 -8.10 34.69
CA GLU A 41 0.47 -6.95 33.83
C GLU A 41 1.77 -7.10 33.02
N ILE A 42 2.80 -7.71 33.61
CA ILE A 42 4.08 -7.98 32.91
C ILE A 42 3.88 -9.09 31.87
N GLU A 43 3.19 -10.18 32.23
CA GLU A 43 2.89 -11.27 31.28
C GLU A 43 2.05 -10.78 30.09
N GLU A 44 1.05 -9.92 30.32
CA GLU A 44 0.27 -9.33 29.24
C GLU A 44 1.13 -8.45 28.33
N ARG A 45 2.02 -7.63 28.89
CA ARG A 45 2.96 -6.82 28.11
C ARG A 45 3.98 -7.66 27.35
N GLU A 46 4.49 -8.72 27.94
CA GLU A 46 5.39 -9.66 27.26
C GLU A 46 4.69 -10.35 26.09
N ARG A 47 3.46 -10.83 26.27
CA ARG A 47 2.65 -11.39 25.18
C ARG A 47 2.37 -10.39 24.06
N GLU A 48 2.13 -9.12 24.42
CA GLU A 48 1.93 -8.04 23.43
C GLU A 48 3.20 -7.70 22.67
N LEU A 49 4.35 -7.70 23.35
CA LEU A 49 5.67 -7.49 22.74
C LEU A 49 6.08 -8.66 21.84
N ASP A 50 5.82 -9.90 22.25
CA ASP A 50 6.07 -11.09 21.44
C ASP A 50 5.19 -11.10 20.20
N ALA A 51 3.91 -10.76 20.34
CA ALA A 51 3.00 -10.61 19.20
C ALA A 51 3.44 -9.49 18.24
N ARG A 52 3.96 -8.37 18.76
CA ARG A 52 4.55 -7.30 17.94
C ARG A 52 5.84 -7.74 17.26
N THR A 53 6.68 -8.47 17.95
CA THR A 53 7.97 -8.98 17.41
C THR A 53 7.71 -10.02 16.32
N GLU A 54 6.73 -10.90 16.51
CA GLU A 54 6.33 -11.88 15.51
C GLU A 54 5.72 -11.19 14.28
N ARG A 55 4.86 -10.19 14.48
CA ARG A 55 4.38 -9.34 13.37
C ARG A 55 5.55 -8.66 12.64
N MET A 56 6.51 -8.04 13.35
CA MET A 56 7.68 -7.44 12.71
C MET A 56 8.57 -8.46 11.99
N ARG A 57 8.67 -9.70 12.45
CA ARG A 57 9.35 -10.79 11.73
C ARG A 57 8.62 -11.19 10.47
N GLN A 58 7.29 -11.24 10.50
CA GLN A 58 6.45 -11.48 9.32
C GLN A 58 6.51 -10.31 8.35
N PHE A 59 6.48 -9.06 8.84
CA PHE A 59 6.68 -7.84 8.05
C PHE A 59 8.07 -7.70 7.42
N GLY A 60 9.08 -8.39 7.92
CA GLY A 60 10.43 -8.38 7.35
C GLY A 60 10.59 -9.23 6.09
N ARG A 61 9.59 -10.02 5.69
CA ARG A 61 9.59 -10.79 4.46
C ARG A 61 8.69 -10.14 3.42
N ASN A 62 9.29 -9.31 2.56
CA ASN A 62 8.60 -8.85 1.36
C ASN A 62 8.06 -10.06 0.59
N ASN A 63 6.81 -9.98 0.10
CA ASN A 63 6.14 -11.06 -0.61
C ASN A 63 5.65 -10.66 -2.00
N TRP A 64 5.75 -9.36 -2.35
CA TRP A 64 5.22 -8.86 -3.61
C TRP A 64 6.20 -7.92 -4.33
N PRO A 65 6.34 -7.96 -5.67
CA PRO A 65 5.79 -9.00 -6.56
C PRO A 65 6.50 -10.36 -6.39
N PRO A 66 5.86 -11.50 -6.77
CA PRO A 66 6.40 -12.85 -6.51
C PRO A 66 7.77 -13.13 -7.11
N PHE A 67 8.09 -12.50 -8.26
CA PHE A 67 9.36 -12.67 -8.98
C PHE A 67 10.50 -11.79 -8.44
N TYR A 68 10.18 -10.68 -7.75
CA TYR A 68 11.15 -9.80 -7.10
C TYR A 68 10.50 -9.08 -5.91
N PRO A 69 10.48 -9.69 -4.73
CA PRO A 69 9.72 -9.18 -3.59
C PRO A 69 10.36 -7.88 -3.04
N ILE A 70 9.72 -6.75 -3.34
CA ILE A 70 10.14 -5.41 -2.90
C ILE A 70 9.35 -4.96 -1.69
N VAL A 71 8.07 -5.35 -1.59
CA VAL A 71 7.14 -4.89 -0.56
C VAL A 71 6.40 -6.05 0.10
N TYR A 72 6.01 -5.85 1.35
CA TYR A 72 5.06 -6.73 2.02
C TYR A 72 3.64 -6.29 1.69
N GLN A 73 2.76 -7.25 1.37
CA GLN A 73 1.35 -7.01 1.09
C GLN A 73 0.53 -8.21 1.57
N ASP A 74 -0.31 -7.97 2.57
CA ASP A 74 -1.27 -8.94 3.10
C ASP A 74 -2.62 -8.25 3.35
N ILE A 75 -3.49 -8.31 2.34
CA ILE A 75 -4.81 -7.66 2.39
C ILE A 75 -5.68 -8.29 3.48
N ALA A 76 -5.55 -9.61 3.69
CA ALA A 76 -6.39 -10.33 4.64
C ALA A 76 -5.98 -10.10 6.10
N GLY A 77 -4.67 -9.96 6.36
CA GLY A 77 -4.13 -9.78 7.70
C GLY A 77 -4.03 -8.33 8.15
N GLU A 78 -3.86 -7.38 7.21
CA GLU A 78 -3.57 -5.98 7.55
C GLU A 78 -4.76 -5.04 7.40
N ILE A 79 -5.74 -5.35 6.51
CA ILE A 79 -6.87 -4.47 6.23
C ILE A 79 -8.12 -4.95 6.98
N PRO A 80 -8.90 -4.05 7.62
CA PRO A 80 -10.16 -4.40 8.27
C PRO A 80 -11.10 -5.17 7.34
N PRO A 81 -11.81 -6.23 7.82
CA PRO A 81 -12.66 -7.09 7.00
C PRO A 81 -13.66 -6.34 6.12
N ASP A 82 -14.24 -5.26 6.65
CA ASP A 82 -15.24 -4.42 5.97
C ASP A 82 -14.70 -3.71 4.72
N SER A 83 -13.36 -3.49 4.66
CA SER A 83 -12.69 -2.75 3.58
C SER A 83 -11.84 -3.62 2.66
N GLN A 84 -11.68 -4.92 2.98
CA GLN A 84 -10.84 -5.84 2.18
C GLN A 84 -11.32 -5.98 0.74
N TRP A 85 -12.64 -6.00 0.52
CA TRP A 85 -13.22 -6.12 -0.82
C TRP A 85 -12.83 -4.95 -1.73
N ILE A 86 -12.82 -3.71 -1.19
CA ILE A 86 -12.38 -2.51 -1.93
C ILE A 86 -10.94 -2.70 -2.40
N MET A 87 -10.05 -3.12 -1.48
CA MET A 87 -8.63 -3.28 -1.82
C MET A 87 -8.38 -4.41 -2.81
N LYS A 88 -9.11 -5.53 -2.71
CA LYS A 88 -9.03 -6.64 -3.66
C LYS A 88 -9.44 -6.21 -5.08
N ASP A 89 -10.53 -5.47 -5.20
CA ASP A 89 -11.01 -5.02 -6.50
C ASP A 89 -10.10 -3.95 -7.11
N VAL A 90 -9.58 -3.01 -6.29
CA VAL A 90 -8.57 -2.05 -6.75
C VAL A 90 -7.26 -2.74 -7.16
N TYR A 91 -6.90 -3.84 -6.51
CA TYR A 91 -5.77 -4.66 -6.94
C TYR A 91 -6.01 -5.29 -8.32
N HIS A 92 -7.21 -5.84 -8.57
CA HIS A 92 -7.57 -6.35 -9.90
C HIS A 92 -7.57 -5.25 -10.97
N LEU A 93 -8.03 -4.02 -10.62
CA LEU A 93 -7.95 -2.87 -11.53
C LEU A 93 -6.51 -2.48 -11.84
N TRP A 94 -5.61 -2.54 -10.85
CA TRP A 94 -4.19 -2.30 -11.10
C TRP A 94 -3.58 -3.39 -12.00
N LEU A 95 -3.96 -4.65 -11.82
CA LEU A 95 -3.54 -5.74 -12.73
C LEU A 95 -4.10 -5.53 -14.15
N LEU A 96 -5.35 -5.08 -14.28
CA LEU A 96 -5.95 -4.75 -15.57
C LEU A 96 -5.19 -3.60 -16.25
N LEU A 97 -4.79 -2.56 -15.51
CA LEU A 97 -3.93 -1.49 -16.01
C LEU A 97 -2.60 -2.06 -16.53
N ALA A 98 -1.91 -2.87 -15.73
CA ALA A 98 -0.64 -3.47 -16.12
C ALA A 98 -0.79 -4.33 -17.40
N ALA A 99 -1.81 -5.18 -17.46
CA ALA A 99 -2.12 -5.99 -18.64
C ALA A 99 -2.43 -5.12 -19.87
N THR A 100 -3.19 -4.03 -19.70
CA THR A 100 -3.52 -3.09 -20.78
C THR A 100 -2.28 -2.38 -21.30
N LEU A 101 -1.36 -1.94 -20.41
CA LEU A 101 -0.10 -1.30 -20.82
C LEU A 101 0.83 -2.27 -21.57
N VAL A 102 0.91 -3.53 -21.13
CA VAL A 102 1.65 -4.58 -21.85
C VAL A 102 1.02 -4.84 -23.22
N TRP A 103 -0.31 -4.94 -23.29
CA TRP A 103 -1.00 -5.13 -24.57
C TRP A 103 -0.81 -3.93 -25.51
N ASN A 104 -0.87 -2.71 -24.99
CA ASN A 104 -0.59 -1.49 -25.74
C ASN A 104 0.85 -1.50 -26.30
N PHE A 105 1.83 -1.93 -25.50
CA PHE A 105 3.21 -2.11 -25.97
C PHE A 105 3.28 -3.12 -27.14
N VAL A 106 2.62 -4.28 -27.03
CA VAL A 106 2.56 -5.28 -28.12
C VAL A 106 1.91 -4.68 -29.36
N THR A 107 0.86 -3.89 -29.21
CA THR A 107 0.20 -3.18 -30.32
C THR A 107 1.16 -2.19 -31.00
N CYS A 108 1.90 -1.40 -30.22
CA CYS A 108 2.87 -0.44 -30.75
C CYS A 108 4.07 -1.14 -31.42
N LEU A 109 4.49 -2.31 -30.89
CA LEU A 109 5.49 -3.16 -31.55
C LEU A 109 5.01 -3.66 -32.91
N LEU A 110 3.75 -4.08 -33.02
CA LEU A 110 3.13 -4.47 -34.28
C LEU A 110 3.06 -3.29 -35.25
N LEU A 111 2.73 -2.09 -34.78
CA LEU A 111 2.73 -0.86 -35.60
C LEU A 111 4.14 -0.49 -36.09
N LEU A 112 5.19 -0.72 -35.30
CA LEU A 112 6.57 -0.56 -35.77
C LEU A 112 6.89 -1.52 -36.90
N ILE A 113 6.57 -2.81 -36.77
CA ILE A 113 6.87 -3.84 -37.74
C ILE A 113 6.12 -3.58 -39.07
N LEU A 114 4.84 -3.22 -39.02
CA LEU A 114 3.99 -3.08 -40.21
C LEU A 114 4.02 -1.69 -40.82
N GLN A 115 4.31 -0.63 -40.05
CA GLN A 115 4.19 0.76 -40.50
C GLN A 115 5.40 1.64 -40.17
N GLY A 116 6.45 1.10 -39.57
CA GLY A 116 7.67 1.85 -39.21
C GLY A 116 7.47 2.89 -38.09
N LYS A 117 6.49 2.74 -37.18
CA LYS A 117 6.12 3.71 -36.15
C LYS A 117 6.97 3.58 -34.87
N ILE A 118 8.22 4.04 -34.92
CA ILE A 118 9.16 3.93 -33.79
C ILE A 118 8.77 4.82 -32.60
N SER A 119 8.20 6.01 -32.86
CA SER A 119 7.79 6.94 -31.81
C SER A 119 6.74 6.32 -30.84
N ASP A 120 5.76 5.63 -31.42
CA ASP A 120 4.69 4.99 -30.65
C ASP A 120 5.25 3.87 -29.76
N LEU A 121 6.24 3.11 -30.24
CA LEU A 121 6.90 2.07 -29.45
C LEU A 121 7.67 2.67 -28.25
N VAL A 122 8.49 3.70 -28.50
CA VAL A 122 9.29 4.33 -27.43
C VAL A 122 8.36 4.88 -26.34
N MET A 123 7.31 5.59 -26.71
CA MET A 123 6.34 6.13 -25.74
C MET A 123 5.60 5.03 -25.00
N SER A 124 5.23 3.93 -25.65
CA SER A 124 4.56 2.80 -24.99
C SER A 124 5.45 2.12 -23.94
N ILE A 125 6.77 2.05 -24.16
CA ILE A 125 7.72 1.56 -23.15
C ILE A 125 7.75 2.51 -21.93
N ILE A 126 7.80 3.83 -22.17
CA ILE A 126 7.79 4.84 -21.10
C ILE A 126 6.50 4.70 -20.28
N TYR A 127 5.35 4.49 -20.91
CA TYR A 127 4.09 4.29 -20.18
C TYR A 127 4.08 2.96 -19.42
N MET A 128 4.54 1.87 -20.03
CA MET A 128 4.56 0.56 -19.37
C MET A 128 5.41 0.57 -18.09
N VAL A 129 6.60 1.15 -18.14
CA VAL A 129 7.51 1.20 -16.99
C VAL A 129 7.14 2.36 -16.05
N GLY A 130 6.96 3.57 -16.60
CA GLY A 130 6.72 4.78 -15.82
C GLY A 130 5.34 4.79 -15.18
N VAL A 131 4.28 4.69 -15.97
CA VAL A 131 2.90 4.71 -15.44
C VAL A 131 2.60 3.43 -14.68
N GLY A 132 3.01 2.26 -15.17
CA GLY A 132 2.82 0.97 -14.50
C GLY A 132 3.49 0.94 -13.12
N GLY A 133 4.76 1.34 -13.03
CA GLY A 133 5.50 1.41 -11.78
C GLY A 133 5.03 2.54 -10.86
N ALA A 134 4.90 3.76 -11.39
CA ALA A 134 4.45 4.91 -10.62
C ALA A 134 3.04 4.72 -10.03
N SER A 135 2.13 4.10 -10.77
CA SER A 135 0.76 3.83 -10.30
C SER A 135 0.74 3.03 -9.01
N PHE A 136 1.63 2.04 -8.89
CA PHE A 136 1.73 1.23 -7.67
C PHE A 136 2.11 2.07 -6.45
N PHE A 137 3.09 2.98 -6.58
CA PHE A 137 3.58 3.78 -5.45
C PHE A 137 2.73 5.02 -5.19
N LEU A 138 2.17 5.64 -6.22
CA LEU A 138 1.50 6.94 -6.09
C LEU A 138 0.04 6.85 -5.65
N TRP A 139 -0.72 5.84 -6.08
CA TRP A 139 -2.11 5.71 -5.68
C TRP A 139 -2.48 4.36 -5.07
N PHE A 140 -1.89 3.23 -5.54
CA PHE A 140 -2.22 1.92 -4.99
C PHE A 140 -1.74 1.76 -3.54
N ARG A 141 -0.45 2.03 -3.27
CA ARG A 141 0.12 1.95 -1.91
C ARG A 141 -0.47 2.98 -0.94
N PRO A 142 -0.68 4.24 -1.29
CA PRO A 142 -1.40 5.17 -0.41
C PRO A 142 -2.79 4.67 -0.03
N LEU A 143 -3.57 4.15 -0.98
CA LEU A 143 -4.88 3.56 -0.65
C LEU A 143 -4.75 2.39 0.31
N TYR A 144 -3.79 1.49 0.08
CA TYR A 144 -3.51 0.37 0.98
C TYR A 144 -3.24 0.85 2.41
N TYR A 145 -2.37 1.86 2.57
CA TYR A 145 -2.08 2.44 3.89
C TYR A 145 -3.26 3.22 4.47
N GLY A 146 -4.05 3.88 3.63
CA GLY A 146 -5.28 4.57 4.03
C GLY A 146 -6.28 3.61 4.67
N LEU A 147 -6.55 2.49 4.00
CA LEU A 147 -7.45 1.44 4.49
C LEU A 147 -6.90 0.67 5.70
N MET A 148 -5.57 0.47 5.77
CA MET A 148 -4.92 -0.23 6.88
C MET A 148 -4.85 0.61 8.17
N LYS A 149 -4.55 1.90 8.05
CA LYS A 149 -4.28 2.80 9.19
C LYS A 149 -5.43 3.72 9.51
N GLU A 150 -6.43 3.80 8.66
CA GLU A 150 -7.55 4.76 8.72
C GLU A 150 -7.07 6.22 8.86
N HIS A 151 -5.97 6.58 8.16
CA HIS A 151 -5.40 7.93 8.18
C HIS A 151 -5.87 8.77 7.00
N SER A 152 -6.40 9.96 7.27
CA SER A 152 -6.93 10.90 6.28
C SER A 152 -5.90 11.27 5.20
N LEU A 153 -4.65 11.50 5.57
CA LEU A 153 -3.58 11.90 4.65
C LEU A 153 -3.43 10.94 3.46
N PHE A 154 -3.44 9.63 3.71
CA PHE A 154 -3.24 8.63 2.66
C PHE A 154 -4.41 8.57 1.68
N TYR A 155 -5.65 8.81 2.14
CA TYR A 155 -6.80 8.92 1.25
C TYR A 155 -6.70 10.15 0.33
N TYR A 156 -6.26 11.31 0.85
CA TYR A 156 -6.10 12.50 0.02
C TYR A 156 -4.95 12.38 -0.99
N ILE A 157 -3.85 11.71 -0.63
CA ILE A 157 -2.78 11.35 -1.58
C ILE A 157 -3.34 10.44 -2.68
N TYR A 158 -4.11 9.41 -2.30
CA TYR A 158 -4.80 8.55 -3.27
C TYR A 158 -5.70 9.36 -4.21
N PHE A 159 -6.56 10.24 -3.70
CA PHE A 159 -7.48 11.02 -4.53
C PHE A 159 -6.74 11.92 -5.53
N LEU A 160 -5.66 12.55 -5.11
CA LEU A 160 -4.85 13.39 -5.98
C LEU A 160 -4.25 12.57 -7.14
N PHE A 161 -3.54 11.49 -6.82
CA PHE A 161 -2.83 10.72 -7.84
C PHE A 161 -3.75 9.82 -8.67
N CYS A 162 -4.82 9.28 -8.09
CA CYS A 162 -5.84 8.57 -8.83
C CYS A 162 -6.61 9.51 -9.78
N GLY A 163 -6.85 10.77 -9.38
CA GLY A 163 -7.37 11.81 -10.27
C GLY A 163 -6.47 12.06 -11.48
N CYS A 164 -5.16 12.21 -11.27
CA CYS A 164 -4.19 12.30 -12.37
C CYS A 164 -4.20 11.04 -13.25
N HIS A 165 -4.32 9.86 -12.64
CA HIS A 165 -4.43 8.59 -13.36
C HIS A 165 -5.71 8.51 -14.22
N LEU A 166 -6.84 9.01 -13.75
CA LEU A 166 -8.07 9.09 -14.53
C LEU A 166 -7.92 9.98 -15.77
N LEU A 167 -7.21 11.11 -15.64
CA LEU A 167 -6.89 11.97 -16.79
C LEU A 167 -5.97 11.25 -17.79
N PHE A 168 -4.97 10.51 -17.31
CA PHE A 168 -4.15 9.65 -18.14
C PHE A 168 -4.97 8.56 -18.85
N SER A 169 -5.91 7.93 -18.16
CA SER A 169 -6.79 6.90 -18.73
C SER A 169 -7.66 7.44 -19.85
N LEU A 170 -8.21 8.65 -19.67
CA LEU A 170 -8.98 9.34 -20.70
C LEU A 170 -8.10 9.69 -21.92
N TYR A 171 -6.91 10.22 -21.67
CA TYR A 171 -5.92 10.52 -22.71
C TYR A 171 -5.55 9.25 -23.51
N ALA A 172 -5.25 8.14 -22.83
CA ALA A 172 -4.86 6.88 -23.47
C ALA A 172 -6.04 6.24 -24.21
N PHE A 173 -7.27 6.36 -23.68
CA PHE A 173 -8.49 5.92 -24.37
C PHE A 173 -8.73 6.69 -25.67
N ILE A 174 -8.56 8.01 -25.67
CA ILE A 174 -8.68 8.82 -26.90
C ILE A 174 -7.63 8.38 -27.92
N GLY A 175 -6.38 8.19 -27.52
CA GLY A 175 -5.31 7.59 -28.32
C GLY A 175 -4.97 8.39 -29.58
N VAL A 176 -4.38 9.57 -29.41
CA VAL A 176 -3.88 10.38 -30.52
C VAL A 176 -2.66 9.68 -31.14
N TRP A 177 -2.49 9.77 -32.46
CA TRP A 177 -1.34 9.17 -33.16
C TRP A 177 -0.01 9.79 -32.73
N ALA A 178 1.05 9.02 -32.81
CA ALA A 178 2.41 9.37 -32.38
C ALA A 178 2.55 9.66 -30.87
N THR A 179 1.59 9.25 -30.06
CA THR A 179 1.63 9.40 -28.59
C THR A 179 1.93 8.11 -27.85
N GLY A 180 2.02 6.98 -28.54
CA GLY A 180 2.26 5.67 -27.94
C GLY A 180 1.05 5.01 -27.28
N CYS A 181 -0.15 5.60 -27.45
CA CYS A 181 -1.41 5.04 -27.00
C CYS A 181 -2.26 4.59 -28.18
N ALA A 182 -2.45 3.29 -28.31
CA ALA A 182 -3.32 2.69 -29.33
C ALA A 182 -4.79 2.75 -28.87
N GLY A 183 -5.34 3.97 -28.77
CA GLY A 183 -6.71 4.23 -28.33
C GLY A 183 -7.69 4.39 -29.49
N ALA A 184 -8.86 5.00 -29.21
CA ALA A 184 -10.01 5.06 -30.13
C ALA A 184 -9.69 5.72 -31.46
N LEU A 185 -9.05 6.89 -31.48
CA LEU A 185 -8.71 7.60 -32.74
C LEU A 185 -7.74 6.80 -33.59
N MET A 186 -6.74 6.16 -32.95
CA MET A 186 -5.80 5.28 -33.66
C MET A 186 -6.51 4.06 -34.24
N THR A 187 -7.42 3.44 -33.48
CA THR A 187 -8.23 2.30 -33.95
C THR A 187 -9.07 2.65 -35.16
N ILE A 188 -9.81 3.78 -35.09
CA ILE A 188 -10.65 4.24 -36.20
C ILE A 188 -9.79 4.47 -37.48
N ARG A 189 -8.64 5.14 -37.32
CA ARG A 189 -7.73 5.41 -38.43
C ARG A 189 -7.18 4.14 -39.05
N LEU A 190 -6.77 3.15 -38.25
CA LEU A 190 -6.24 1.89 -38.76
C LEU A 190 -7.30 1.11 -39.53
N LEU A 191 -8.53 1.03 -39.00
CA LEU A 191 -9.64 0.35 -39.66
C LEU A 191 -10.05 1.07 -40.97
N ALA A 192 -10.12 2.40 -40.97
CA ALA A 192 -10.44 3.20 -42.15
C ALA A 192 -9.42 3.03 -43.27
N ASN A 193 -8.14 2.80 -42.94
CA ASN A 193 -7.08 2.53 -43.91
C ASN A 193 -6.89 1.03 -44.24
N SER A 194 -7.86 0.18 -43.90
CA SER A 194 -7.85 -1.27 -44.13
C SER A 194 -6.71 -2.04 -43.45
N HIS A 195 -6.12 -1.49 -42.39
CA HIS A 195 -5.12 -2.17 -41.57
C HIS A 195 -5.80 -3.03 -40.50
N TRP A 196 -6.54 -4.06 -40.89
CA TRP A 196 -7.43 -4.84 -40.04
C TRP A 196 -6.75 -5.48 -38.81
N VAL A 197 -5.54 -6.05 -39.04
CA VAL A 197 -4.78 -6.70 -37.93
C VAL A 197 -4.37 -5.67 -36.89
N SER A 198 -3.72 -4.57 -37.27
CA SER A 198 -3.32 -3.50 -36.36
C SER A 198 -4.55 -2.83 -35.69
N GLY A 199 -5.63 -2.69 -36.47
CA GLY A 199 -6.91 -2.15 -35.97
C GLY A 199 -7.53 -3.02 -34.90
N ALA A 200 -7.52 -4.35 -35.06
CA ALA A 200 -8.02 -5.29 -34.07
C ALA A 200 -7.20 -5.24 -32.76
N PHE A 201 -5.87 -5.22 -32.83
CA PHE A 201 -4.99 -5.09 -31.68
C PHE A 201 -5.20 -3.74 -30.96
N SER A 202 -5.33 -2.66 -31.70
CA SER A 202 -5.62 -1.32 -31.18
C SER A 202 -7.00 -1.24 -30.51
N LEU A 203 -8.00 -1.95 -31.06
CA LEU A 203 -9.34 -2.03 -30.45
C LEU A 203 -9.28 -2.66 -29.06
N VAL A 204 -8.52 -3.75 -28.89
CA VAL A 204 -8.34 -4.39 -27.56
C VAL A 204 -7.68 -3.42 -26.58
N SER A 205 -6.64 -2.67 -27.00
CA SER A 205 -6.02 -1.62 -26.18
C SER A 205 -7.04 -0.55 -25.78
N THR A 206 -7.86 -0.09 -26.72
CA THR A 206 -8.92 0.92 -26.49
C THR A 206 -9.92 0.43 -25.45
N LEU A 207 -10.40 -0.81 -25.59
CA LEU A 207 -11.33 -1.41 -24.62
C LEU A 207 -10.69 -1.59 -23.25
N GLY A 208 -9.41 -1.96 -23.19
CA GLY A 208 -8.66 -2.06 -21.96
C GLY A 208 -8.55 -0.70 -21.24
N PHE A 209 -8.15 0.37 -21.94
CA PHE A 209 -8.09 1.72 -21.36
C PHE A 209 -9.47 2.24 -20.93
N PHE A 210 -10.52 1.94 -21.69
CA PHE A 210 -11.88 2.28 -21.30
C PHE A 210 -12.31 1.55 -20.02
N ALA A 211 -12.18 0.23 -20.00
CA ALA A 211 -12.62 -0.60 -18.87
C ALA A 211 -11.88 -0.22 -17.57
N GLN A 212 -10.55 -0.03 -17.63
CA GLN A 212 -9.78 0.36 -16.44
C GLN A 212 -10.11 1.80 -16.00
N GLY A 213 -10.33 2.74 -16.94
CA GLY A 213 -10.72 4.11 -16.64
C GLY A 213 -12.09 4.19 -15.94
N VAL A 214 -13.10 3.48 -16.47
CA VAL A 214 -14.44 3.39 -15.86
C VAL A 214 -14.36 2.71 -14.49
N GLY A 215 -13.60 1.62 -14.38
CA GLY A 215 -13.39 0.92 -13.11
C GLY A 215 -12.77 1.83 -12.04
N HIS A 216 -11.69 2.57 -12.38
CA HIS A 216 -11.07 3.52 -11.46
C HIS A 216 -12.02 4.67 -11.07
N LEU A 217 -12.81 5.19 -11.99
CA LEU A 217 -13.80 6.23 -11.69
C LEU A 217 -14.89 5.71 -10.73
N TRP A 218 -15.31 4.46 -10.91
CA TRP A 218 -16.28 3.81 -10.03
C TRP A 218 -15.75 3.64 -8.61
N TYR A 219 -14.53 3.07 -8.47
CA TYR A 219 -13.90 2.88 -7.15
C TYR A 219 -13.45 4.20 -6.52
N TYR A 220 -13.07 5.20 -7.31
CA TYR A 220 -12.82 6.56 -6.81
C TYR A 220 -14.04 7.11 -6.05
N ARG A 221 -15.26 6.93 -6.60
CA ARG A 221 -16.50 7.36 -5.93
C ARG A 221 -16.82 6.53 -4.68
N ILE A 222 -16.60 5.22 -4.72
CA ILE A 222 -16.80 4.33 -3.56
C ILE A 222 -15.87 4.72 -2.42
N ILE A 223 -14.58 4.89 -2.70
CA ILE A 223 -13.56 5.24 -1.72
C ILE A 223 -13.80 6.66 -1.18
N TRP A 224 -14.23 7.60 -2.04
CA TRP A 224 -14.62 8.93 -1.61
C TRP A 224 -15.76 8.88 -0.59
N ARG A 225 -16.82 8.11 -0.87
CA ARG A 225 -17.94 7.92 0.05
C ARG A 225 -17.48 7.27 1.36
N HIS A 226 -16.70 6.19 1.28
CA HIS A 226 -16.13 5.52 2.45
C HIS A 226 -15.30 6.48 3.34
N ASN A 227 -14.44 7.28 2.73
CA ASN A 227 -13.65 8.29 3.43
C ASN A 227 -14.53 9.32 4.14
N HIS A 228 -15.61 9.75 3.50
CA HIS A 228 -16.56 10.71 4.07
C HIS A 228 -17.38 10.12 5.22
N GLU A 229 -17.86 8.88 5.06
CA GLU A 229 -18.60 8.14 6.10
C GLU A 229 -17.75 7.90 7.36
N LYS A 230 -16.43 7.71 7.21
CA LYS A 230 -15.46 7.61 8.33
C LYS A 230 -15.13 8.96 8.97
N GLY A 231 -15.64 10.07 8.46
CA GLY A 231 -15.45 11.41 9.01
C GLY A 231 -14.06 12.01 8.76
N HIS A 232 -13.29 11.47 7.83
CA HIS A 232 -11.98 12.01 7.46
C HIS A 232 -12.11 13.36 6.77
N THR A 233 -11.41 14.37 7.27
CA THR A 233 -11.43 15.73 6.76
C THR A 233 -10.08 16.15 6.18
N PHE A 234 -10.11 17.16 5.30
CA PHE A 234 -8.88 17.74 4.74
C PHE A 234 -8.00 18.41 5.81
N ASP A 235 -8.63 18.99 6.84
CA ASP A 235 -7.89 19.61 7.94
C ASP A 235 -7.17 18.58 8.81
N GLN A 236 -7.77 17.39 9.00
CA GLN A 236 -7.09 16.25 9.62
C GLN A 236 -5.89 15.80 8.78
N ALA A 237 -6.06 15.68 7.45
CA ALA A 237 -4.96 15.31 6.57
C ALA A 237 -3.78 16.31 6.62
N LYS A 238 -4.07 17.61 6.71
CA LYS A 238 -3.04 18.64 6.93
C LYS A 238 -2.34 18.50 8.27
N ALA A 239 -3.09 18.26 9.34
CA ALA A 239 -2.53 18.06 10.67
C ALA A 239 -1.64 16.81 10.74
N GLU A 240 -2.06 15.72 10.12
CA GLU A 240 -1.27 14.50 9.98
C GLU A 240 0.03 14.74 9.20
N LEU A 241 -0.05 15.45 8.06
CA LEU A 241 1.13 15.84 7.27
C LEU A 241 2.11 16.68 8.08
N ALA A 242 1.62 17.67 8.82
CA ALA A 242 2.44 18.53 9.68
C ALA A 242 3.12 17.71 10.79
N SER A 243 2.42 16.77 11.43
CA SER A 243 2.96 15.91 12.47
C SER A 243 4.05 14.97 11.94
N HIS A 244 3.87 14.40 10.76
CA HIS A 244 4.88 13.57 10.10
C HIS A 244 6.11 14.39 9.69
N GLY A 245 5.92 15.58 9.16
CA GLY A 245 7.02 16.51 8.82
C GLY A 245 7.83 16.93 10.04
N MET A 246 7.19 17.27 11.14
CA MET A 246 7.86 17.60 12.40
C MET A 246 8.64 16.41 12.96
N ARG A 247 8.06 15.20 12.97
CA ARG A 247 8.79 13.99 13.41
C ARG A 247 10.03 13.72 12.58
N ALA A 248 9.93 13.84 11.26
CA ALA A 248 11.08 13.67 10.36
C ALA A 248 12.18 14.71 10.63
N TYR A 249 11.80 15.97 10.90
CA TYR A 249 12.73 17.05 11.25
C TYR A 249 13.44 16.77 12.58
N PHE A 250 12.72 16.39 13.63
CA PHE A 250 13.32 16.10 14.94
C PHE A 250 14.21 14.85 14.92
N LEU A 251 13.83 13.80 14.20
CA LEU A 251 14.65 12.59 14.05
C LEU A 251 15.95 12.87 13.29
N ASN A 252 15.94 13.79 12.33
CA ASN A 252 17.12 14.17 11.57
C ASN A 252 18.02 15.12 12.38
N SER A 253 17.44 16.02 13.18
CA SER A 253 18.19 16.93 14.08
C SER A 253 18.82 16.22 15.27
N ALA A 254 18.29 15.07 15.69
CA ALA A 254 18.87 14.24 16.76
C ALA A 254 20.02 13.33 16.28
N ARG A 255 20.32 13.33 14.98
CA ARG A 255 21.45 12.57 14.37
C ARG A 255 22.67 13.43 14.04
N ILE A 256 22.62 14.74 14.30
CA ILE A 256 23.72 15.69 14.20
C ILE A 256 24.25 15.99 15.60
#